data_d10d2e913e96ac6253d099dc785c95ac
#
_entry.id   d10d2e913e96ac6253d099dc785c95ac
#
_cell.length_a   1.000
_cell.length_b   1.000
_cell.length_c   1.000
_cell.angle_alpha   90.00
_cell.angle_beta   90.00
_cell.angle_gamma   90.00
#
_symmetry.space_group_name_H-M   'P 1'
#
loop_
_entity.id
_entity.type
_entity.pdbx_description
1 polymer ?
#
loop_
_entity_poly.entity_id
_entity_poly.type
_entity_poly.pdbx_seq_one_letter_code
_entity_poly.pdbx_strand_id
1 'polypeptide(L)'
;VAELSRRQKVAGVHMFCLGDESCTAWCSNFAPLYDIPEECATGTSNGALTYYLYRYGLVQPDRENVFIQGEHMRRSSEIRSRLTVEKGDALIRVGGRAVLSLSGEIYAD
;
A
#
# COMPACT_ATOMS: atom_id res chain seq x y z
N VAL A 1 -7.04 -16.97 4.00
CA VAL A 1 -6.08 -15.94 4.44
C VAL A 1 -5.82 -16.01 5.94
N ALA A 2 -6.86 -16.06 6.79
CA ALA A 2 -6.69 -16.11 8.25
C ALA A 2 -5.80 -17.26 8.72
N GLU A 3 -6.02 -18.47 8.20
CA GLU A 3 -5.22 -19.64 8.53
C GLU A 3 -3.76 -19.49 8.09
N LEU A 4 -3.54 -18.97 6.88
CA LEU A 4 -2.20 -18.69 6.37
C LEU A 4 -1.49 -17.66 7.26
N SER A 5 -2.18 -16.60 7.65
CA SER A 5 -1.63 -15.54 8.51
C SER A 5 -1.21 -16.08 9.88
N ARG A 6 -2.04 -16.96 10.49
CA ARG A 6 -1.68 -17.63 11.75
C ARG A 6 -0.45 -18.52 11.61
N ARG A 7 -0.41 -19.36 10.58
CA ARG A 7 0.71 -20.28 10.34
C ARG A 7 2.02 -19.56 10.08
N GLN A 8 1.98 -18.47 9.33
CA GLN A 8 3.16 -17.68 8.99
C GLN A 8 3.51 -16.63 10.04
N LYS A 9 2.66 -16.44 11.06
CA LYS A 9 2.82 -15.43 12.11
C LYS A 9 2.96 -14.01 11.54
N VAL A 10 2.12 -13.70 10.56
CA VAL A 10 2.08 -12.39 9.90
C VAL A 10 0.74 -11.71 10.14
N ALA A 11 0.71 -10.38 10.01
CA ALA A 11 -0.51 -9.58 10.20
C ALA A 11 -1.58 -9.90 9.14
N GLY A 12 -1.16 -10.11 7.91
CA GLY A 12 -2.07 -10.37 6.81
C GLY A 12 -1.34 -10.70 5.51
N VAL A 13 -2.08 -10.63 4.43
CA VAL A 13 -1.58 -10.91 3.08
C VAL A 13 -1.92 -9.73 2.17
N HIS A 14 -0.91 -9.20 1.52
CA HIS A 14 -1.07 -8.19 0.48
C HIS A 14 -0.84 -8.85 -0.88
N MET A 15 -1.92 -9.09 -1.59
CA MET A 15 -1.89 -9.70 -2.92
C MET A 15 -1.73 -8.60 -3.99
N PHE A 16 -1.01 -8.91 -5.03
CA PHE A 16 -0.88 -7.99 -6.15
C PHE A 16 -0.75 -8.75 -7.48
N CYS A 17 -1.12 -8.07 -8.55
CA CYS A 17 -0.69 -8.42 -9.91
C CYS A 17 -0.08 -7.19 -10.57
N LEU A 18 0.95 -7.42 -11.38
CA LEU A 18 1.61 -6.33 -12.09
C LEU A 18 0.63 -5.64 -13.02
N GLY A 19 0.74 -4.32 -13.06
CA GLY A 19 -0.10 -3.48 -13.87
C GLY A 19 0.36 -3.37 -15.32
N ASP A 20 -0.17 -2.38 -15.96
CA ASP A 20 0.13 -1.99 -17.33
C ASP A 20 0.55 -0.51 -17.37
N GLU A 21 0.30 0.18 -18.47
CA GLU A 21 0.60 1.62 -18.60
C GLU A 21 -0.23 2.50 -17.65
N SER A 22 -1.37 1.98 -17.13
CA SER A 22 -2.28 2.75 -16.26
C SER A 22 -1.88 2.75 -14.80
N CYS A 23 -1.23 1.69 -14.32
CA CYS A 23 -0.76 1.59 -12.94
C CYS A 23 0.40 0.60 -12.80
N THR A 24 1.11 0.70 -11.68
CA THR A 24 2.22 -0.20 -11.35
C THR A 24 1.72 -1.60 -10.98
N ALA A 25 0.67 -1.67 -10.17
CA ALA A 25 0.04 -2.93 -9.78
C ALA A 25 -1.40 -2.73 -9.30
N TRP A 26 -2.22 -3.77 -9.44
CA TRP A 26 -3.50 -3.91 -8.74
C TRP A 26 -3.30 -4.75 -7.50
N CYS A 27 -3.93 -4.33 -6.40
CA CYS A 27 -3.68 -4.90 -5.08
C CYS A 27 -4.97 -5.21 -4.32
N SER A 28 -4.88 -6.21 -3.45
CA SER A 28 -5.89 -6.52 -2.44
C SER A 28 -5.19 -6.81 -1.12
N ASN A 29 -5.65 -6.21 -0.03
CA ASN A 29 -5.04 -6.33 1.29
C ASN A 29 -6.00 -6.99 2.28
N PHE A 30 -5.55 -8.04 2.94
CA PHE A 30 -6.35 -8.85 3.86
C PHE A 30 -5.63 -8.96 5.20
N ALA A 31 -6.31 -8.56 6.27
CA ALA A 31 -5.78 -8.69 7.63
C ALA A 31 -6.88 -9.24 8.59
N PRO A 32 -7.41 -10.44 8.32
CA PRO A 32 -8.55 -10.96 9.06
C PRO A 32 -8.27 -11.25 10.54
N LEU A 33 -7.01 -11.41 10.93
CA LEU A 33 -6.64 -11.57 12.35
C LEU A 33 -6.82 -10.27 13.16
N TYR A 34 -6.99 -9.15 12.49
CA TYR A 34 -7.27 -7.83 13.09
C TYR A 34 -8.69 -7.35 12.79
N ASP A 35 -9.61 -8.29 12.51
CA ASP A 35 -10.99 -7.99 12.13
C ASP A 35 -11.12 -7.13 10.86
N ILE A 36 -10.14 -7.20 9.99
CA ILE A 36 -10.14 -6.53 8.68
C ILE A 36 -10.18 -7.61 7.59
N PRO A 37 -11.37 -8.06 7.14
CA PRO A 37 -11.46 -9.07 6.08
C PRO A 37 -10.74 -8.63 4.81
N GLU A 38 -10.96 -7.39 4.38
CA GLU A 38 -10.26 -6.75 3.27
C GLU A 38 -10.24 -5.22 3.50
N GLU A 39 -9.13 -4.57 3.17
CA GLU A 39 -8.96 -3.14 3.29
C GLU A 39 -8.88 -2.47 1.93
N CYS A 40 -9.62 -1.39 1.72
CA CYS A 40 -9.68 -0.72 0.42
C CYS A 40 -8.49 0.20 0.11
N ALA A 41 -7.71 0.57 1.13
CA ALA A 41 -6.52 1.41 0.96
C ALA A 41 -5.52 1.13 2.08
N THR A 42 -4.29 0.76 1.74
CA THR A 42 -3.25 0.42 2.72
C THR A 42 -1.92 1.02 2.32
N GLY A 43 -1.51 2.08 3.01
CA GLY A 43 -0.24 2.76 2.74
C GLY A 43 0.97 1.89 3.06
N THR A 44 1.01 1.32 4.27
CA THR A 44 2.15 0.53 4.74
C THR A 44 2.40 -0.72 3.90
N SER A 45 1.36 -1.44 3.51
CA SER A 45 1.49 -2.63 2.66
C SER A 45 1.99 -2.29 1.26
N ASN A 46 1.52 -1.19 0.67
CA ASN A 46 2.00 -0.73 -0.63
C ASN A 46 3.43 -0.16 -0.55
N GLY A 47 3.84 0.38 0.59
CA GLY A 47 5.23 0.71 0.86
C GLY A 47 6.14 -0.53 0.85
N ALA A 48 5.73 -1.59 1.54
CA ALA A 48 6.44 -2.86 1.54
C ALA A 48 6.49 -3.48 0.13
N LEU A 49 5.37 -3.42 -0.60
CA LEU A 49 5.31 -3.87 -2.00
C LEU A 49 6.29 -3.09 -2.89
N THR A 50 6.40 -1.78 -2.71
CA THR A 50 7.35 -0.95 -3.45
C THR A 50 8.78 -1.47 -3.27
N TYR A 51 9.18 -1.78 -2.03
CA TYR A 51 10.50 -2.34 -1.77
C TYR A 51 10.67 -3.73 -2.40
N TYR A 52 9.67 -4.58 -2.30
CA TYR A 52 9.67 -5.90 -2.93
C TYR A 52 9.89 -5.79 -4.45
N LEU A 53 9.10 -4.95 -5.11
CA LEU A 53 9.22 -4.74 -6.55
C LEU A 53 10.58 -4.16 -6.97
N TYR A 54 11.13 -3.25 -6.17
CA TYR A 54 12.48 -2.73 -6.37
C TYR A 54 13.53 -3.82 -6.27
N ARG A 55 13.46 -4.66 -5.25
CA ARG A 55 14.40 -5.78 -5.04
C ARG A 55 14.41 -6.77 -6.21
N TYR A 56 13.29 -6.94 -6.88
CA TYR A 56 13.18 -7.82 -8.05
C TYR A 56 13.33 -7.08 -9.38
N GLY A 57 13.73 -5.82 -9.37
CA GLY A 57 14.00 -5.04 -10.58
C GLY A 57 12.77 -4.65 -11.39
N LEU A 58 11.59 -4.69 -10.76
CA LEU A 58 10.31 -4.41 -11.43
C LEU A 58 9.90 -2.94 -11.35
N VAL A 59 10.47 -2.18 -10.43
CA VAL A 59 10.34 -0.73 -10.34
C VAL A 59 11.71 -0.09 -10.17
N GLN A 60 11.85 1.17 -10.59
CA GLN A 60 13.08 1.92 -10.53
C GLN A 60 13.05 2.97 -9.43
N PRO A 61 14.21 3.33 -8.85
CA PRO A 61 14.28 4.47 -7.92
C PRO A 61 13.85 5.78 -8.59
N ASP A 62 13.42 6.73 -7.76
CA ASP A 62 13.10 8.11 -8.15
C ASP A 62 11.92 8.24 -9.12
N ARG A 63 11.14 7.20 -9.26
CA ARG A 63 9.90 7.20 -10.04
C ARG A 63 8.69 7.03 -9.15
N GLU A 64 7.60 7.66 -9.53
CA GLU A 64 6.32 7.47 -8.87
C GLU A 64 5.69 6.16 -9.30
N ASN A 65 5.29 5.36 -8.33
CA ASN A 65 4.50 4.15 -8.52
C ASN A 65 3.05 4.45 -8.15
N VAL A 66 2.14 3.82 -8.87
CA VAL A 66 0.69 3.95 -8.63
C VAL A 66 0.11 2.57 -8.42
N PHE A 67 -0.50 2.37 -7.26
CA PHE A 67 -1.18 1.13 -6.90
C PHE A 67 -2.68 1.37 -6.84
N ILE A 68 -3.44 0.48 -7.44
CA ILE A 68 -4.91 0.50 -7.38
C ILE A 68 -5.35 -0.62 -6.46
N GLN A 69 -6.11 -0.29 -5.43
CA GLN A 69 -6.55 -1.23 -4.40
C GLN A 69 -8.03 -1.06 -4.11
N GLY A 70 -8.71 -2.14 -3.72
CA GLY A 70 -10.09 -2.09 -3.26
C GLY A 70 -11.14 -2.20 -4.38
N GLU A 71 -10.76 -2.55 -5.59
CA GLU A 71 -11.71 -2.69 -6.71
C GLU A 71 -12.77 -3.75 -6.43
N HIS A 72 -12.39 -4.89 -5.85
CA HIS A 72 -13.34 -5.95 -5.47
C HIS A 72 -14.36 -5.51 -4.43
N MET A 73 -14.01 -4.53 -3.63
CA MET A 73 -14.90 -3.93 -2.63
C MET A 73 -15.78 -2.82 -3.20
N ARG A 74 -15.65 -2.52 -4.50
CA ARG A 74 -16.25 -1.34 -5.15
C ARG A 74 -15.87 -0.02 -4.45
N ARG A 75 -14.67 0.01 -3.88
CA ARG A 75 -14.08 1.16 -3.19
C ARG A 75 -12.64 1.33 -3.65
N SER A 76 -12.49 1.52 -4.94
CA SER A 76 -11.18 1.69 -5.56
C SER A 76 -10.43 2.88 -4.96
N SER A 77 -9.19 2.64 -4.59
CA SER A 77 -8.27 3.64 -4.02
C SER A 77 -6.99 3.68 -4.83
N GLU A 78 -6.41 4.86 -4.95
CA GLU A 78 -5.12 5.08 -5.57
C GLU A 78 -4.10 5.40 -4.49
N ILE A 79 -3.09 4.56 -4.36
CA ILE A 79 -1.96 4.77 -3.44
C ILE A 79 -0.70 5.02 -4.27
N ARG A 80 0.06 6.03 -3.92
CA ARG A 80 1.29 6.40 -4.61
C ARG A 80 2.49 6.12 -3.73
N SER A 81 3.58 5.70 -4.34
CA SER A 81 4.85 5.53 -3.64
C SER A 81 6.03 6.00 -4.48
N ARG A 82 7.10 6.33 -3.78
CA ARG A 82 8.39 6.61 -4.40
C ARG A 82 9.49 6.04 -3.52
N LEU A 83 10.41 5.33 -4.13
CA LEU A 83 11.61 4.83 -3.48
C LEU A 83 12.80 5.66 -3.92
N THR A 84 13.59 6.13 -2.96
CA THR A 84 14.89 6.76 -3.20
C THR A 84 15.97 5.95 -2.52
N VAL A 85 17.17 5.94 -3.07
CA VAL A 85 18.33 5.29 -2.48
C VAL A 85 19.27 6.36 -1.96
N GLU A 86 19.50 6.35 -0.64
CA GLU A 86 20.39 7.30 0.04
C GLU A 86 21.43 6.51 0.83
N LYS A 87 22.72 6.74 0.56
CA LYS A 87 23.83 6.05 1.24
C LYS A 87 23.69 4.52 1.28
N GLY A 88 23.19 3.93 0.19
CA GLY A 88 22.96 2.49 0.08
C GLY A 88 21.64 1.98 0.67
N ASP A 89 20.90 2.81 1.40
CA ASP A 89 19.63 2.46 1.99
C ASP A 89 18.45 2.93 1.15
N ALA A 90 17.42 2.10 1.06
CA ALA A 90 16.18 2.45 0.40
C ALA A 90 15.26 3.22 1.37
N LEU A 91 14.83 4.39 0.95
CA LEU A 91 13.82 5.18 1.64
C LEU A 91 12.54 5.18 0.80
N ILE A 92 11.44 4.76 1.42
CA ILE A 92 10.15 4.67 0.73
C ILE A 92 9.20 5.70 1.31
N ARG A 93 8.63 6.52 0.45
CA ARG A 93 7.56 7.44 0.77
C ARG A 93 6.26 6.95 0.16
N VAL A 94 5.19 7.00 0.93
CA VAL A 94 3.85 6.61 0.49
C VAL A 94 2.93 7.80 0.65
N GLY A 95 2.06 8.00 -0.30
CA GLY A 95 1.13 9.11 -0.30
C GLY A 95 -0.11 8.82 -1.14
N GLY A 96 -0.92 9.83 -1.30
CA GLY A 96 -2.16 9.76 -2.06
C GLY A 96 -2.88 11.10 -2.04
N ARG A 97 -4.09 11.10 -2.55
CA ARG A 97 -4.97 12.26 -2.50
C ARG A 97 -5.70 12.34 -1.18
N ALA A 98 -6.00 13.54 -0.75
CA ALA A 98 -6.80 13.80 0.44
C ALA A 98 -7.89 14.84 0.11
N VAL A 99 -9.01 14.72 0.80
CA VAL A 99 -10.07 15.72 0.76
C VAL A 99 -10.37 16.19 2.17
N LEU A 100 -10.68 17.46 2.33
CA LEU A 100 -11.12 17.99 3.61
C LEU A 100 -12.56 17.54 3.86
N SER A 101 -12.75 16.72 4.91
CA SER A 101 -14.08 16.22 5.29
C SER A 101 -14.64 16.91 6.52
N LEU A 102 -13.76 17.42 7.39
CA LEU A 102 -14.17 18.10 8.63
C LEU A 102 -13.12 19.14 9.00
N SER A 103 -13.57 20.29 9.51
CA SER A 103 -12.72 21.33 10.07
C SER A 103 -13.30 21.76 11.42
N GLY A 104 -12.44 22.01 12.39
CA GLY A 104 -12.84 22.43 13.73
C GLY A 104 -11.68 23.00 14.54
N GLU A 105 -11.97 23.43 15.75
CA GLU A 105 -11.01 23.97 16.70
C GLU A 105 -10.84 23.06 17.91
N ILE A 106 -9.60 22.93 18.37
CA ILE A 106 -9.28 22.19 19.60
C ILE A 106 -8.67 23.18 20.57
N TYR A 107 -9.25 23.27 21.76
CA TYR A 107 -8.71 24.09 22.84
C TYR A 107 -7.87 23.20 23.76
N ALA A 108 -6.61 23.58 23.95
CA ALA A 108 -5.71 22.94 24.88
C ALA A 108 -5.53 23.82 26.12
N ASP A 109 -5.66 23.25 27.29
CA ASP A 109 -5.42 23.94 28.57
C ASP A 109 -3.92 24.07 28.87
#